data_c00caff9bb7aea0ba76a2da568542028
#
_entry.id   c00caff9bb7aea0ba76a2da568542028
#
_cell.length_a   1.000
_cell.length_b   1.000
_cell.length_c   1.000
_cell.angle_alpha   90.00
_cell.angle_beta   90.00
_cell.angle_gamma   90.00
#
_symmetry.space_group_name_H-M   'P 1'
#
loop_
_entity.id
_entity.type
_entity.pdbx_description
1 polymer ?
#
loop_
_entity_poly.entity_id
_entity_poly.type
_entity_poly.pdbx_seq_one_letter_code
_entity_poly.pdbx_strand_id
1 'polypeptide(L)'
;MEITPKLSVTEDKIRLLTVKTDMFKTACLTLNVLVPMGEYAAEYAVLSSYLVHSSKKYDSLIKLNSRLEELYGALLSGSISRHGENYRIQLSITCIDDSLTFDGKSVTGASLELLLSLLTKPSADENGFSPEQLSTEIRLTAEDIEGEINDKRSYAMTRMLETMCADEIYGLTKNEILENVKKVTPQSLLAAWKFMLKNGIIQLNAIGNISEDDCKKKLREAFSDVGERTPYEPETVFVEEAEDLTELTEEL
;
A
#
# COMPACT_ATOMS: atom_id res chain seq x y z
N MET A 1 -16.43 -11.89 25.17
CA MET A 1 -14.96 -11.94 25.11
C MET A 1 -14.48 -10.54 24.79
N GLU A 2 -13.62 -9.96 25.63
CA GLU A 2 -13.15 -8.59 25.42
C GLU A 2 -12.05 -8.62 24.34
N ILE A 3 -12.26 -7.91 23.24
CA ILE A 3 -11.27 -7.79 22.17
C ILE A 3 -10.27 -6.73 22.59
N THR A 4 -9.04 -7.11 22.90
CA THR A 4 -8.00 -6.19 23.33
C THR A 4 -6.95 -6.06 22.23
N PRO A 5 -6.89 -4.92 21.52
CA PRO A 5 -5.83 -4.62 20.57
C PRO A 5 -4.48 -4.52 21.30
N LYS A 6 -3.44 -5.08 20.69
CA LYS A 6 -2.06 -4.93 21.15
C LYS A 6 -1.26 -4.19 20.10
N LEU A 7 -0.66 -3.07 20.49
CA LEU A 7 0.28 -2.32 19.66
C LEU A 7 1.70 -2.55 20.20
N SER A 8 2.60 -2.95 19.32
CA SER A 8 4.03 -3.08 19.60
C SER A 8 4.86 -2.53 18.44
N VAL A 9 6.16 -2.32 18.71
CA VAL A 9 7.11 -1.88 17.69
C VAL A 9 8.23 -2.90 17.63
N THR A 10 8.62 -3.33 16.44
CA THR A 10 9.73 -4.28 16.23
C THR A 10 11.09 -3.55 16.31
N GLU A 11 12.18 -4.33 16.35
CA GLU A 11 13.56 -3.80 16.28
C GLU A 11 13.79 -3.01 14.98
N ASP A 12 13.13 -3.43 13.87
CA ASP A 12 13.17 -2.75 12.57
C ASP A 12 12.27 -1.50 12.49
N LYS A 13 11.81 -0.99 13.64
CA LYS A 13 10.93 0.19 13.74
C LYS A 13 9.60 0.03 12.96
N ILE A 14 9.09 -1.19 12.85
CA ILE A 14 7.79 -1.49 12.24
C ILE A 14 6.75 -1.58 13.35
N ARG A 15 5.64 -0.86 13.18
CA ARG A 15 4.50 -0.92 14.09
C ARG A 15 3.70 -2.20 13.81
N LEU A 16 3.34 -2.92 14.84
CA LEU A 16 2.52 -4.12 14.77
C LEU A 16 1.29 -3.96 15.65
N LEU A 17 0.11 -3.92 15.02
CA LEU A 17 -1.17 -3.99 15.71
C LEU A 17 -1.74 -5.41 15.54
N THR A 18 -1.95 -6.10 16.63
CA THR A 18 -2.59 -7.42 16.62
C THR A 18 -3.91 -7.38 17.39
N VAL A 19 -4.93 -7.97 16.79
CA VAL A 19 -6.23 -8.19 17.40
C VAL A 19 -6.55 -9.67 17.29
N LYS A 20 -6.20 -10.41 18.35
CA LYS A 20 -6.49 -11.85 18.39
C LYS A 20 -7.98 -12.07 18.67
N THR A 21 -8.66 -12.73 17.74
CA THR A 21 -10.08 -13.06 17.85
C THR A 21 -10.41 -14.33 17.07
N ASP A 22 -11.33 -15.10 17.57
CA ASP A 22 -11.94 -16.29 16.95
C ASP A 22 -13.40 -16.05 16.52
N MET A 23 -13.87 -14.80 16.63
CA MET A 23 -15.24 -14.43 16.28
C MET A 23 -15.52 -14.49 14.77
N PHE A 24 -14.48 -14.39 13.95
CA PHE A 24 -14.60 -14.37 12.49
C PHE A 24 -14.00 -15.63 11.88
N LYS A 25 -14.60 -16.06 10.78
CA LYS A 25 -14.09 -17.19 9.98
C LYS A 25 -12.93 -16.81 9.08
N THR A 26 -12.51 -15.56 9.11
CA THR A 26 -11.45 -15.01 8.28
C THR A 26 -10.47 -14.23 9.13
N ALA A 27 -9.21 -14.21 8.68
CA ALA A 27 -8.18 -13.29 9.17
C ALA A 27 -7.97 -12.18 8.14
N CYS A 28 -7.75 -10.96 8.62
CA CYS A 28 -7.42 -9.80 7.80
C CYS A 28 -6.02 -9.30 8.17
N LEU A 29 -5.13 -9.27 7.19
CA LEU A 29 -3.76 -8.82 7.33
C LEU A 29 -3.56 -7.61 6.41
N THR A 30 -3.13 -6.49 6.99
CA THR A 30 -2.98 -5.25 6.24
C THR A 30 -1.64 -4.60 6.54
N LEU A 31 -0.84 -4.38 5.50
CA LEU A 31 0.37 -3.56 5.55
C LEU A 31 0.02 -2.15 5.10
N ASN A 32 0.28 -1.18 5.96
CA ASN A 32 0.18 0.23 5.64
C ASN A 32 1.60 0.82 5.63
N VAL A 33 1.92 1.54 4.57
CA VAL A 33 3.17 2.28 4.46
C VAL A 33 2.83 3.74 4.24
N LEU A 34 3.16 4.60 5.21
CA LEU A 34 3.06 6.03 5.05
C LEU A 34 4.37 6.56 4.47
N VAL A 35 4.26 7.38 3.44
CA VAL A 35 5.38 8.05 2.78
C VAL A 35 5.01 9.51 2.55
N PRO A 36 5.96 10.47 2.57
CA PRO A 36 5.66 11.87 2.31
C PRO A 36 5.09 12.04 0.89
N MET A 37 4.10 12.92 0.74
CA MET A 37 3.69 13.40 -0.58
C MET A 37 4.81 14.23 -1.20
N GLY A 38 4.91 14.25 -2.52
CA GLY A 38 5.89 15.09 -3.24
C GLY A 38 6.70 14.30 -4.25
N GLU A 39 8.01 14.17 -4.06
CA GLU A 39 8.98 13.70 -5.08
C GLU A 39 8.58 12.41 -5.81
N TYR A 40 7.99 11.43 -5.10
CA TYR A 40 7.64 10.11 -5.66
C TYR A 40 6.13 9.87 -5.78
N ALA A 41 5.32 10.93 -5.87
CA ALA A 41 3.86 10.79 -5.91
C ALA A 41 3.36 9.89 -7.04
N ALA A 42 3.91 10.04 -8.23
CA ALA A 42 3.56 9.24 -9.41
C ALA A 42 4.04 7.80 -9.30
N GLU A 43 5.28 7.60 -8.81
CA GLU A 43 5.85 6.28 -8.56
C GLU A 43 5.01 5.51 -7.53
N TYR A 44 4.57 6.16 -6.46
CA TYR A 44 3.73 5.51 -5.44
C TYR A 44 2.36 5.14 -5.97
N ALA A 45 1.77 5.94 -6.86
CA ALA A 45 0.53 5.59 -7.54
C ALA A 45 0.68 4.30 -8.35
N VAL A 46 1.74 4.18 -9.16
CA VAL A 46 2.05 2.98 -9.95
C VAL A 46 2.44 1.81 -9.04
N LEU A 47 3.24 2.05 -8.00
CA LEU A 47 3.75 1.01 -7.11
C LEU A 47 2.64 0.31 -6.33
N SER A 48 1.59 1.03 -5.93
CA SER A 48 0.46 0.47 -5.19
C SER A 48 -0.27 -0.63 -5.95
N SER A 49 -0.35 -0.53 -7.26
CA SER A 49 -0.91 -1.53 -8.17
C SER A 49 0.13 -2.61 -8.50
N TYR A 50 1.34 -2.22 -8.86
CA TYR A 50 2.41 -3.13 -9.25
C TYR A 50 2.68 -4.22 -8.19
N LEU A 51 2.74 -3.84 -6.90
CA LEU A 51 3.08 -4.76 -5.80
C LEU A 51 2.05 -5.88 -5.60
N VAL A 52 0.80 -5.70 -6.02
CA VAL A 52 -0.24 -6.73 -5.89
C VAL A 52 -0.42 -7.58 -7.15
N HIS A 53 0.33 -7.30 -8.20
CA HIS A 53 0.26 -8.05 -9.45
C HIS A 53 1.44 -9.00 -9.66
N SER A 54 2.58 -8.78 -8.99
CA SER A 54 3.74 -9.67 -9.09
C SER A 54 4.73 -9.52 -7.93
N SER A 55 5.55 -10.54 -7.76
CA SER A 55 6.72 -10.51 -6.90
C SER A 55 7.85 -11.33 -7.54
N LYS A 56 9.05 -11.28 -6.95
CA LYS A 56 10.19 -12.09 -7.41
C LYS A 56 9.86 -13.59 -7.48
N LYS A 57 9.01 -14.09 -6.59
CA LYS A 57 8.59 -15.50 -6.54
C LYS A 57 7.40 -15.78 -7.46
N TYR A 58 6.50 -14.83 -7.61
CA TYR A 58 5.28 -14.90 -8.42
C TYR A 58 5.37 -13.80 -9.48
N ASP A 59 6.14 -14.09 -10.55
CA ASP A 59 6.54 -13.15 -11.59
C ASP A 59 5.42 -12.79 -12.60
N SER A 60 4.24 -13.34 -12.40
CA SER A 60 3.06 -13.06 -13.21
C SER A 60 1.79 -13.13 -12.37
N LEU A 61 0.76 -12.39 -12.81
CA LEU A 61 -0.56 -12.39 -12.20
C LEU A 61 -1.19 -13.80 -12.15
N ILE A 62 -0.92 -14.63 -13.16
CA ILE A 62 -1.38 -16.04 -13.21
C ILE A 62 -0.80 -16.84 -12.05
N LYS A 63 0.52 -16.76 -11.84
CA LYS A 63 1.18 -17.47 -10.73
C LYS A 63 0.74 -16.95 -9.38
N LEU A 64 0.55 -15.64 -9.26
CA LEU A 64 0.06 -15.03 -8.03
C LEU A 64 -1.38 -15.48 -7.72
N ASN A 65 -2.27 -15.45 -8.71
CA ASN A 65 -3.65 -15.92 -8.55
C ASN A 65 -3.71 -17.41 -8.21
N SER A 66 -2.90 -18.27 -8.88
CA SER A 66 -2.80 -19.69 -8.50
C SER A 66 -2.38 -19.84 -7.03
N ARG A 67 -1.46 -18.98 -6.54
CA ARG A 67 -1.08 -18.99 -5.13
C ARG A 67 -2.22 -18.57 -4.20
N LEU A 68 -3.01 -17.58 -4.58
CA LEU A 68 -4.20 -17.15 -3.81
C LEU A 68 -5.25 -18.26 -3.78
N GLU A 69 -5.46 -18.99 -4.87
CA GLU A 69 -6.34 -20.16 -4.91
C GLU A 69 -5.84 -21.27 -3.97
N GLU A 70 -4.53 -21.58 -3.94
CA GLU A 70 -3.94 -22.51 -2.98
C GLU A 70 -4.13 -22.07 -1.52
N LEU A 71 -4.29 -20.77 -1.28
CA LEU A 71 -4.63 -20.18 0.00
C LEU A 71 -6.15 -20.09 0.23
N TYR A 72 -6.89 -21.05 -0.32
CA TYR A 72 -8.34 -21.16 -0.21
C TYR A 72 -9.11 -19.94 -0.77
N GLY A 73 -8.59 -19.35 -1.84
CA GLY A 73 -9.20 -18.18 -2.46
C GLY A 73 -8.99 -16.90 -1.65
N ALA A 74 -7.82 -16.73 -1.04
CA ALA A 74 -7.49 -15.51 -0.32
C ALA A 74 -7.62 -14.28 -1.23
N LEU A 75 -8.18 -13.21 -0.68
CA LEU A 75 -8.41 -11.96 -1.41
C LEU A 75 -7.25 -10.99 -1.15
N LEU A 76 -6.53 -10.64 -2.20
CA LEU A 76 -5.44 -9.66 -2.18
C LEU A 76 -5.90 -8.35 -2.80
N SER A 77 -5.55 -7.23 -2.18
CA SER A 77 -5.81 -5.90 -2.72
C SER A 77 -4.68 -4.93 -2.41
N GLY A 78 -4.48 -3.95 -3.28
CA GLY A 78 -3.59 -2.82 -3.10
C GLY A 78 -4.35 -1.52 -3.31
N SER A 79 -3.98 -0.47 -2.59
CA SER A 79 -4.55 0.86 -2.77
C SER A 79 -3.59 1.94 -2.30
N ILE A 80 -3.78 3.15 -2.80
CA ILE A 80 -3.13 4.36 -2.33
C ILE A 80 -4.18 5.38 -1.93
N SER A 81 -3.94 6.12 -0.85
CA SER A 81 -4.81 7.20 -0.40
C SER A 81 -4.01 8.31 0.25
N ARG A 82 -4.52 9.54 0.20
CA ARG A 82 -3.96 10.67 0.94
C ARG A 82 -4.27 10.53 2.44
N HIS A 83 -3.31 10.85 3.28
CA HIS A 83 -3.45 10.82 4.73
C HIS A 83 -2.68 12.00 5.34
N GLY A 84 -3.35 13.14 5.49
CA GLY A 84 -2.66 14.41 5.69
C GLY A 84 -1.69 14.66 4.53
N GLU A 85 -0.50 15.14 4.82
CA GLU A 85 0.55 15.41 3.83
C GLU A 85 1.32 14.16 3.38
N ASN A 86 0.72 12.99 3.60
CA ASN A 86 1.35 11.72 3.29
C ASN A 86 0.47 10.89 2.36
N TYR A 87 1.11 10.03 1.57
CA TYR A 87 0.42 8.90 0.96
C TYR A 87 0.46 7.70 1.89
N ARG A 88 -0.67 7.02 1.98
CA ARG A 88 -0.78 5.70 2.59
C ARG A 88 -0.93 4.67 1.48
N ILE A 89 0.12 3.90 1.26
CA ILE A 89 0.09 2.69 0.42
C ILE A 89 -0.35 1.54 1.30
N GLN A 90 -1.41 0.86 0.91
CA GLN A 90 -1.99 -0.24 1.66
C GLN A 90 -2.00 -1.51 0.81
N LEU A 91 -1.42 -2.58 1.35
CA LEU A 91 -1.57 -3.94 0.84
C LEU A 91 -2.37 -4.74 1.85
N SER A 92 -3.42 -5.43 1.40
CA SER A 92 -4.31 -6.19 2.29
C SER A 92 -4.55 -7.58 1.73
N ILE A 93 -4.52 -8.58 2.63
CA ILE A 93 -4.93 -9.94 2.31
C ILE A 93 -5.94 -10.43 3.35
N THR A 94 -7.07 -10.95 2.85
CA THR A 94 -8.08 -11.61 3.68
C THR A 94 -8.10 -13.09 3.33
N CYS A 95 -7.92 -13.95 4.32
CA CYS A 95 -7.90 -15.39 4.15
C CYS A 95 -8.81 -16.07 5.18
N ILE A 96 -9.12 -17.35 4.98
CA ILE A 96 -9.87 -18.13 5.96
C ILE A 96 -9.04 -18.36 7.22
N ASP A 97 -9.70 -18.57 8.36
CA ASP A 97 -9.07 -18.99 9.61
C ASP A 97 -8.48 -20.40 9.47
N ASP A 98 -7.31 -20.63 10.08
CA ASP A 98 -6.59 -21.90 10.01
C ASP A 98 -7.40 -23.10 10.55
N SER A 99 -8.35 -22.86 11.46
CA SER A 99 -9.24 -23.91 12.00
C SER A 99 -10.22 -24.46 10.94
N LEU A 100 -10.38 -23.78 9.81
CA LEU A 100 -11.27 -24.17 8.72
C LEU A 100 -10.53 -24.87 7.57
N THR A 101 -9.21 -25.06 7.68
CA THR A 101 -8.42 -25.75 6.66
C THR A 101 -8.61 -27.26 6.73
N PHE A 102 -8.70 -27.92 5.59
CA PHE A 102 -8.85 -29.39 5.53
C PHE A 102 -7.53 -30.14 5.72
N ASP A 103 -6.41 -29.51 5.44
CA ASP A 103 -5.07 -30.10 5.43
C ASP A 103 -4.22 -29.71 6.66
N GLY A 104 -4.79 -28.95 7.59
CA GLY A 104 -4.13 -28.50 8.81
C GLY A 104 -2.96 -27.52 8.61
N LYS A 105 -2.82 -26.95 7.39
CA LYS A 105 -1.79 -25.95 7.13
C LYS A 105 -2.22 -24.57 7.60
N SER A 106 -1.25 -23.77 8.03
CA SER A 106 -1.49 -22.37 8.37
C SER A 106 -1.64 -21.51 7.10
N VAL A 107 -2.88 -21.26 6.73
CA VAL A 107 -3.24 -20.35 5.62
C VAL A 107 -2.95 -18.91 6.03
N THR A 108 -3.26 -18.53 7.28
CA THR A 108 -3.00 -17.20 7.81
C THR A 108 -1.50 -16.88 7.80
N GLY A 109 -0.66 -17.81 8.25
CA GLY A 109 0.78 -17.66 8.22
C GLY A 109 1.36 -17.55 6.82
N ALA A 110 0.87 -18.37 5.88
CA ALA A 110 1.29 -18.35 4.48
C ALA A 110 0.80 -17.08 3.76
N SER A 111 -0.38 -16.59 4.09
CA SER A 111 -0.91 -15.31 3.58
C SER A 111 -0.09 -14.11 4.06
N LEU A 112 0.36 -14.12 5.33
CA LEU A 112 1.26 -13.08 5.84
C LEU A 112 2.62 -13.12 5.13
N GLU A 113 3.20 -14.29 4.90
CA GLU A 113 4.45 -14.42 4.13
C GLU A 113 4.30 -13.88 2.71
N LEU A 114 3.19 -14.21 2.05
CA LEU A 114 2.89 -13.68 0.72
C LEU A 114 2.83 -12.16 0.76
N LEU A 115 2.01 -11.59 1.65
CA LEU A 115 1.82 -10.13 1.78
C LEU A 115 3.15 -9.41 2.03
N LEU A 116 3.97 -9.92 2.94
CA LEU A 116 5.29 -9.37 3.23
C LEU A 116 6.23 -9.48 2.02
N SER A 117 6.19 -10.61 1.29
CA SER A 117 7.05 -10.82 0.12
C SER A 117 6.70 -9.88 -1.04
N LEU A 118 5.43 -9.52 -1.21
CA LEU A 118 4.99 -8.55 -2.21
C LEU A 118 5.63 -7.17 -1.95
N LEU A 119 5.69 -6.76 -0.68
CA LEU A 119 6.30 -5.49 -0.31
C LEU A 119 7.82 -5.52 -0.38
N THR A 120 8.48 -6.59 0.16
CA THR A 120 9.94 -6.59 0.35
C THR A 120 10.72 -7.23 -0.79
N LYS A 121 10.07 -8.05 -1.63
CA LYS A 121 10.70 -8.79 -2.74
C LYS A 121 9.85 -8.69 -4.02
N PRO A 122 9.62 -7.46 -4.54
CA PRO A 122 8.88 -7.28 -5.78
C PRO A 122 9.64 -7.88 -6.97
N SER A 123 8.99 -7.93 -8.12
CA SER A 123 9.61 -8.36 -9.39
C SER A 123 10.51 -7.24 -9.95
N ALA A 124 11.67 -7.06 -9.32
CA ALA A 124 12.68 -6.07 -9.68
C ALA A 124 14.09 -6.67 -9.55
N ASP A 125 15.04 -6.11 -10.30
CA ASP A 125 16.47 -6.43 -10.25
C ASP A 125 17.31 -5.15 -10.03
N GLU A 126 18.63 -5.25 -10.24
CA GLU A 126 19.55 -4.11 -10.08
C GLU A 126 19.28 -2.98 -11.10
N ASN A 127 18.70 -3.29 -12.25
CA ASN A 127 18.37 -2.35 -13.32
C ASN A 127 17.01 -1.70 -13.15
N GLY A 128 16.18 -2.18 -12.22
CA GLY A 128 14.86 -1.65 -11.94
C GLY A 128 13.75 -2.70 -12.01
N PHE A 129 12.53 -2.21 -12.10
CA PHE A 129 11.34 -3.03 -12.31
C PHE A 129 11.23 -3.50 -13.76
N SER A 130 10.51 -4.60 -14.03
CA SER A 130 10.28 -5.11 -15.39
C SER A 130 9.64 -4.03 -16.27
N PRO A 131 10.28 -3.62 -17.40
CA PRO A 131 9.74 -2.58 -18.27
C PRO A 131 8.38 -2.94 -18.88
N GLU A 132 8.18 -4.21 -19.23
CA GLU A 132 6.94 -4.70 -19.83
C GLU A 132 5.76 -4.60 -18.84
N GLN A 133 5.97 -5.09 -17.62
CA GLN A 133 4.97 -5.01 -16.58
C GLN A 133 4.73 -3.56 -16.15
N LEU A 134 5.77 -2.75 -15.99
CA LEU A 134 5.67 -1.34 -15.66
C LEU A 134 4.84 -0.57 -16.69
N SER A 135 5.05 -0.83 -17.97
CA SER A 135 4.24 -0.22 -19.04
C SER A 135 2.74 -0.52 -18.88
N THR A 136 2.42 -1.74 -18.48
CA THR A 136 1.02 -2.13 -18.21
C THR A 136 0.46 -1.39 -16.99
N GLU A 137 1.23 -1.32 -15.89
CA GLU A 137 0.77 -0.65 -14.66
C GLU A 137 0.65 0.87 -14.85
N ILE A 138 1.55 1.50 -15.60
CA ILE A 138 1.43 2.93 -15.98
C ILE A 138 0.12 3.18 -16.71
N ARG A 139 -0.21 2.34 -17.70
CA ARG A 139 -1.46 2.47 -18.46
C ARG A 139 -2.68 2.30 -17.57
N LEU A 140 -2.72 1.26 -16.74
CA LEU A 140 -3.83 1.02 -15.81
C LEU A 140 -3.99 2.15 -14.79
N THR A 141 -2.90 2.63 -14.21
CA THR A 141 -2.92 3.77 -13.27
C THR A 141 -3.41 5.04 -13.95
N ALA A 142 -2.99 5.28 -15.20
CA ALA A 142 -3.47 6.44 -15.97
C ALA A 142 -4.98 6.33 -16.27
N GLU A 143 -5.46 5.16 -16.69
CA GLU A 143 -6.88 4.88 -16.95
C GLU A 143 -7.73 5.06 -15.68
N ASP A 144 -7.24 4.64 -14.51
CA ASP A 144 -7.93 4.82 -13.23
C ASP A 144 -8.05 6.32 -12.85
N ILE A 145 -6.98 7.09 -13.04
CA ILE A 145 -7.00 8.53 -12.78
C ILE A 145 -7.95 9.25 -13.74
N GLU A 146 -7.87 8.94 -15.04
CA GLU A 146 -8.74 9.52 -16.07
C GLU A 146 -10.21 9.09 -15.87
N GLY A 147 -10.44 7.87 -15.38
CA GLY A 147 -11.77 7.31 -15.15
C GLY A 147 -12.54 7.93 -13.99
N GLU A 148 -11.89 8.64 -13.07
CA GLU A 148 -12.55 9.25 -11.90
C GLU A 148 -13.65 10.24 -12.29
N ILE A 149 -13.52 10.93 -13.44
CA ILE A 149 -14.54 11.86 -13.96
C ILE A 149 -15.92 11.20 -14.11
N ASN A 150 -15.97 9.87 -14.24
CA ASN A 150 -17.24 9.12 -14.34
C ASN A 150 -17.96 9.02 -13.00
N ASP A 151 -17.25 9.13 -11.86
CA ASP A 151 -17.83 9.30 -10.52
C ASP A 151 -17.88 10.77 -10.15
N LYS A 152 -18.99 11.42 -10.49
CA LYS A 152 -19.17 12.87 -10.29
C LYS A 152 -18.98 13.32 -8.85
N ARG A 153 -19.32 12.46 -7.87
CA ARG A 153 -19.13 12.78 -6.45
C ARG A 153 -17.66 12.77 -6.06
N SER A 154 -16.94 11.72 -6.43
CA SER A 154 -15.49 11.60 -6.16
C SER A 154 -14.73 12.69 -6.88
N TYR A 155 -15.08 12.97 -8.15
CA TYR A 155 -14.48 14.06 -8.92
C TYR A 155 -14.68 15.42 -8.25
N ALA A 156 -15.92 15.77 -7.88
CA ALA A 156 -16.21 17.04 -7.22
C ALA A 156 -15.46 17.19 -5.88
N MET A 157 -15.34 16.11 -5.10
CA MET A 157 -14.57 16.11 -3.86
C MET A 157 -13.09 16.35 -4.13
N THR A 158 -12.53 15.70 -5.15
CA THR A 158 -11.13 15.89 -5.55
C THR A 158 -10.88 17.33 -5.98
N ARG A 159 -11.74 17.88 -6.86
CA ARG A 159 -11.61 19.27 -7.32
C ARG A 159 -11.74 20.31 -6.20
N MET A 160 -12.65 20.05 -5.26
CA MET A 160 -12.77 20.86 -4.05
C MET A 160 -11.45 20.88 -3.24
N LEU A 161 -10.85 19.71 -3.00
CA LEU A 161 -9.60 19.61 -2.24
C LEU A 161 -8.42 20.25 -2.98
N GLU A 162 -8.32 20.06 -4.29
CA GLU A 162 -7.29 20.69 -5.13
C GLU A 162 -7.39 22.22 -5.10
N THR A 163 -8.62 22.76 -5.12
CA THR A 163 -8.86 24.21 -5.06
C THR A 163 -8.60 24.77 -3.66
N MET A 164 -9.09 24.09 -2.63
CA MET A 164 -8.97 24.53 -1.24
C MET A 164 -7.52 24.52 -0.74
N CYS A 165 -6.74 23.54 -1.20
CA CYS A 165 -5.36 23.31 -0.78
C CYS A 165 -4.34 23.64 -1.90
N ALA A 166 -4.66 24.58 -2.80
CA ALA A 166 -3.84 24.86 -4.00
C ALA A 166 -2.39 25.23 -3.67
N ASP A 167 -2.14 25.88 -2.55
CA ASP A 167 -0.80 26.29 -2.08
C ASP A 167 -0.14 25.26 -1.16
N GLU A 168 -0.77 24.11 -0.95
CA GLU A 168 -0.28 23.03 -0.10
C GLU A 168 0.08 21.79 -0.92
N ILE A 169 1.00 20.97 -0.40
CA ILE A 169 1.34 19.69 -1.03
C ILE A 169 0.13 18.75 -1.13
N TYR A 170 -0.85 18.92 -0.24
CA TYR A 170 -2.11 18.18 -0.25
C TYR A 170 -2.97 18.50 -1.48
N GLY A 171 -2.82 19.71 -2.05
CA GLY A 171 -3.51 20.17 -3.26
C GLY A 171 -2.91 19.68 -4.58
N LEU A 172 -1.84 18.87 -4.56
CA LEU A 172 -1.26 18.30 -5.77
C LEU A 172 -2.34 17.69 -6.66
N THR A 173 -2.48 18.22 -7.87
CA THR A 173 -3.60 17.87 -8.75
C THR A 173 -3.44 16.47 -9.36
N LYS A 174 -4.56 15.83 -9.64
CA LYS A 174 -4.54 14.53 -10.34
C LYS A 174 -3.97 14.65 -11.76
N ASN A 175 -4.14 15.78 -12.43
CA ASN A 175 -3.55 16.02 -13.73
C ASN A 175 -2.02 16.03 -13.66
N GLU A 176 -1.44 16.67 -12.65
CA GLU A 176 0.02 16.65 -12.42
C GLU A 176 0.51 15.23 -12.14
N ILE A 177 -0.23 14.47 -11.31
CA ILE A 177 0.10 13.06 -11.05
C ILE A 177 0.04 12.26 -12.36
N LEU A 178 -1.01 12.42 -13.16
CA LEU A 178 -1.20 11.73 -14.44
C LEU A 178 -0.06 12.01 -15.44
N GLU A 179 0.33 13.28 -15.57
CA GLU A 179 1.47 13.65 -16.43
C GLU A 179 2.78 13.02 -15.97
N ASN A 180 2.99 12.91 -14.67
CA ASN A 180 4.19 12.33 -14.10
C ASN A 180 4.16 10.79 -14.12
N VAL A 181 3.00 10.17 -13.95
CA VAL A 181 2.83 8.71 -14.10
C VAL A 181 3.32 8.22 -15.46
N LYS A 182 3.04 8.98 -16.53
CA LYS A 182 3.50 8.68 -17.90
C LYS A 182 5.03 8.76 -18.08
N LYS A 183 5.75 9.37 -17.12
CA LYS A 183 7.22 9.54 -17.13
C LYS A 183 7.95 8.57 -16.19
N VAL A 184 7.22 7.75 -15.43
CA VAL A 184 7.81 6.78 -14.51
C VAL A 184 8.69 5.77 -15.27
N THR A 185 9.89 5.54 -14.75
CA THR A 185 10.86 4.61 -15.32
C THR A 185 11.12 3.44 -14.37
N PRO A 186 11.67 2.31 -14.87
CA PRO A 186 12.09 1.20 -14.01
C PRO A 186 13.00 1.64 -12.85
N GLN A 187 13.89 2.60 -13.12
CA GLN A 187 14.86 3.10 -12.16
C GLN A 187 14.24 4.05 -11.14
N SER A 188 13.34 4.97 -11.58
CA SER A 188 12.65 5.89 -10.66
C SER A 188 11.72 5.11 -9.72
N LEU A 189 11.01 4.11 -10.25
CA LEU A 189 10.17 3.22 -9.43
C LEU A 189 10.99 2.44 -8.41
N LEU A 190 12.20 1.95 -8.79
CA LEU A 190 13.12 1.27 -7.88
C LEU A 190 13.61 2.20 -6.77
N ALA A 191 13.93 3.46 -7.11
CA ALA A 191 14.34 4.47 -6.13
C ALA A 191 13.21 4.76 -5.13
N ALA A 192 12.00 4.98 -5.60
CA ALA A 192 10.81 5.19 -4.77
C ALA A 192 10.54 4.00 -3.84
N TRP A 193 10.60 2.77 -4.36
CA TRP A 193 10.43 1.56 -3.57
C TRP A 193 11.50 1.42 -2.47
N LYS A 194 12.78 1.65 -2.80
CA LYS A 194 13.88 1.62 -1.81
C LYS A 194 13.69 2.69 -0.74
N PHE A 195 13.31 3.91 -1.14
CA PHE A 195 13.01 4.98 -0.21
C PHE A 195 11.86 4.58 0.73
N MET A 196 10.76 4.06 0.17
CA MET A 196 9.60 3.60 0.93
C MET A 196 9.96 2.53 1.96
N LEU A 197 10.76 1.53 1.60
CA LEU A 197 11.18 0.49 2.54
C LEU A 197 12.07 1.04 3.65
N LYS A 198 13.00 1.93 3.33
CA LYS A 198 13.97 2.46 4.28
C LYS A 198 13.39 3.54 5.18
N ASN A 199 12.62 4.46 4.61
CA ASN A 199 12.18 5.68 5.28
C ASN A 199 10.67 5.71 5.58
N GLY A 200 9.86 4.89 4.93
CA GLY A 200 8.42 4.86 5.17
C GLY A 200 8.07 4.42 6.60
N ILE A 201 6.98 4.94 7.13
CA ILE A 201 6.40 4.45 8.40
C ILE A 201 5.56 3.22 8.06
N ILE A 202 6.03 2.04 8.47
CA ILE A 202 5.37 0.78 8.17
C ILE A 202 4.59 0.29 9.38
N GLN A 203 3.34 -0.12 9.14
CA GLN A 203 2.49 -0.74 10.14
C GLN A 203 1.81 -1.99 9.57
N LEU A 204 1.99 -3.12 10.25
CA LEU A 204 1.22 -4.34 10.03
C LEU A 204 0.05 -4.36 10.99
N ASN A 205 -1.16 -4.52 10.48
CA ASN A 205 -2.34 -4.86 11.26
C ASN A 205 -2.70 -6.32 10.98
N ALA A 206 -2.82 -7.11 12.03
CA ALA A 206 -3.17 -8.52 11.95
C ALA A 206 -4.40 -8.79 12.85
N ILE A 207 -5.52 -9.07 12.22
CA ILE A 207 -6.81 -9.30 12.89
C ILE A 207 -7.26 -10.72 12.56
N GLY A 208 -7.49 -11.53 13.60
CA GLY A 208 -7.89 -12.93 13.46
C GLY A 208 -7.16 -13.83 14.45
N ASN A 209 -7.17 -15.13 14.20
CA ASN A 209 -6.51 -16.10 15.07
C ASN A 209 -5.01 -16.26 14.70
N ILE A 210 -4.27 -15.18 14.81
CA ILE A 210 -2.82 -15.15 14.58
C ILE A 210 -2.09 -14.66 15.83
N SER A 211 -0.90 -15.21 16.11
CA SER A 211 -0.12 -14.80 17.27
C SER A 211 0.76 -13.59 16.94
N GLU A 212 0.98 -12.74 17.96
CA GLU A 212 1.90 -11.60 17.85
C GLU A 212 3.34 -12.06 17.56
N ASP A 213 3.78 -13.17 18.18
CA ASP A 213 5.13 -13.69 18.01
C ASP A 213 5.37 -14.21 16.59
N ASP A 214 4.38 -14.86 15.97
CA ASP A 214 4.46 -15.29 14.57
C ASP A 214 4.54 -14.08 13.62
N CYS A 215 3.76 -13.03 13.89
CA CYS A 215 3.85 -11.80 13.13
C CYS A 215 5.24 -11.15 13.24
N LYS A 216 5.79 -11.04 14.46
CA LYS A 216 7.13 -10.48 14.70
C LYS A 216 8.22 -11.29 14.03
N LYS A 217 8.14 -12.62 14.11
CA LYS A 217 9.09 -13.52 13.44
C LYS A 217 9.10 -13.31 11.94
N LYS A 218 7.92 -13.33 11.31
CA LYS A 218 7.78 -13.17 9.85
C LYS A 218 8.18 -11.76 9.37
N LEU A 219 7.90 -10.72 10.16
CA LEU A 219 8.38 -9.36 9.88
C LEU A 219 9.91 -9.32 9.88
N ARG A 220 10.57 -9.86 10.91
CA ARG A 220 12.03 -9.91 10.99
C ARG A 220 12.65 -10.65 9.80
N GLU A 221 12.08 -11.81 9.44
CA GLU A 221 12.54 -12.60 8.29
C GLU A 221 12.38 -11.84 6.96
N ALA A 222 11.25 -11.14 6.77
CA ALA A 222 10.97 -10.40 5.55
C ALA A 222 11.84 -9.15 5.37
N PHE A 223 12.18 -8.47 6.48
CA PHE A 223 12.95 -7.24 6.46
C PHE A 223 14.46 -7.43 6.68
N SER A 224 14.94 -8.67 6.83
CA SER A 224 16.36 -8.99 7.06
C SER A 224 17.31 -8.38 6.02
N ASP A 225 16.87 -8.28 4.76
CA ASP A 225 17.67 -7.78 3.64
C ASP A 225 17.52 -6.25 3.41
N VAL A 226 16.63 -5.58 4.15
CA VAL A 226 16.34 -4.14 3.95
C VAL A 226 17.42 -3.25 4.57
N GLY A 227 18.17 -3.77 5.53
CA GLY A 227 19.16 -3.00 6.31
C GLY A 227 18.53 -2.08 7.36
N GLU A 228 19.31 -1.16 7.91
CA GLU A 228 18.83 -0.24 8.94
C GLU A 228 17.78 0.73 8.37
N ARG A 229 16.62 0.78 9.01
CA ARG A 229 15.53 1.67 8.64
C ARG A 229 15.58 2.96 9.45
N THR A 230 15.31 4.07 8.75
CA THR A 230 15.24 5.42 9.32
C THR A 230 13.88 6.05 8.96
N PRO A 231 12.76 5.60 9.59
CA PRO A 231 11.44 6.16 9.30
C PRO A 231 11.46 7.67 9.46
N TYR A 232 10.86 8.39 8.48
CA TYR A 232 10.73 9.84 8.57
C TYR A 232 9.75 10.23 9.67
N GLU A 233 9.87 11.46 10.15
CA GLU A 233 8.90 12.06 11.06
C GLU A 233 7.90 12.88 10.23
N PRO A 234 6.58 12.58 10.28
CA PRO A 234 5.58 13.35 9.57
C PRO A 234 5.54 14.78 10.10
N GLU A 235 5.69 15.73 9.21
CA GLU A 235 5.45 17.14 9.52
C GLU A 235 3.98 17.45 9.21
N THR A 236 3.35 18.26 10.04
CA THR A 236 2.01 18.80 9.79
C THR A 236 2.14 20.31 9.64
N VAL A 237 1.79 20.79 8.46
CA VAL A 237 1.71 22.23 8.20
C VAL A 237 0.30 22.70 8.50
N PHE A 238 0.17 23.76 9.30
CA PHE A 238 -1.11 24.39 9.58
C PHE A 238 -1.15 25.74 8.87
N VAL A 239 -2.19 25.96 8.08
CA VAL A 239 -2.49 27.26 7.51
C VAL A 239 -3.37 28.01 8.53
N GLU A 240 -2.90 29.15 9.04
CA GLU A 240 -3.58 29.91 10.10
C GLU A 240 -4.75 30.77 9.58
N GLU A 241 -4.73 31.15 8.32
CA GLU A 241 -5.74 32.02 7.70
C GLU A 241 -6.46 31.26 6.58
N ALA A 242 -7.79 31.25 6.65
CA ALA A 242 -8.61 30.78 5.54
C ALA A 242 -8.72 31.91 4.51
N GLU A 243 -8.45 31.60 3.24
CA GLU A 243 -8.72 32.50 2.14
C GLU A 243 -10.23 32.73 1.94
N ASP A 244 -10.58 33.75 1.15
CA ASP A 244 -11.95 34.03 0.78
C ASP A 244 -12.58 32.83 0.04
N LEU A 245 -13.91 32.70 0.18
CA LEU A 245 -14.67 31.64 -0.47
C LEU A 245 -14.44 31.62 -1.98
N THR A 246 -13.92 30.50 -2.50
CA THR A 246 -13.74 30.27 -3.94
C THR A 246 -14.86 29.38 -4.45
N GLU A 247 -15.54 29.81 -5.50
CA GLU A 247 -16.56 29.03 -6.19
C GLU A 247 -16.02 28.61 -7.57
N LEU A 248 -16.00 27.30 -7.83
CA LEU A 248 -15.58 26.73 -9.10
C LEU A 248 -16.74 25.97 -9.74
N THR A 249 -17.06 26.33 -10.99
CA THR A 249 -18.07 25.62 -11.79
C THR A 249 -17.40 25.02 -13.02
N GLU A 250 -17.56 23.72 -13.22
CA GLU A 250 -17.05 22.98 -14.37
C GLU A 250 -18.20 22.25 -15.08
N GLU A 251 -18.23 22.32 -16.42
CA GLU A 251 -19.14 21.51 -17.24
C GLU A 251 -18.40 20.23 -17.68
N LEU A 252 -19.00 19.06 -17.41
CA LEU A 252 -18.42 17.73 -17.62
C LEU A 252 -19.23 16.92 -18.64
#